data_1bdb6ce7329615c87e1be05becf30fe6
#
_entry.id   1bdb6ce7329615c87e1be05becf30fe6
#
_cell.length_a   1.000
_cell.length_b   1.000
_cell.length_c   1.000
_cell.angle_alpha   90.00
_cell.angle_beta   90.00
_cell.angle_gamma   90.00
#
_symmetry.space_group_name_H-M   'P 1'
#
loop_
_entity.id
_entity.type
_entity.pdbx_description
1 polymer ?
#
loop_
_entity_poly.entity_id
_entity_poly.type
_entity_poly.pdbx_seq_one_letter_code
_entity_poly.pdbx_strand_id
1 'polypeptide(L)'
;MSPSPKIDHDDVLRARAKLLATTGPTRREEVEAYRVLAQVNPATHLPRLVNALLSLSYDHGLRDSHPLRLALCEEAVAAARAIDPGTPDREKLLFRALLMCHRELYALGRRAEGLAVLADMVAIERSWGELSGVPAVSALHLWATALAEEGRHAEAADALAEWVAAIRPLRPDFDTLARSLAEWAATLADAGRTDEALSAFEVLVDLDAGEATADRGPLACHFYALVRYAELLDGCGHAERAAAARQSALAALTELATTGERKVQSGDQAPFWAILLSWSAADGERLASDGPCPPSGAGPRQWSAEARQRYFDRLATLREQVNTLAEDPDRHLPELLRLHRMLTVRSAVQCEHRTYAFAAQLPELQPLFDEGVELARRLDAHDPAAGSRTLAEVLIDRSTFRTAACRFDAALGDFREALGLRGEDH
;
A
#
# COMPACT_ATOMS: atom_id res chain seq x y z
N MET A 1 -25.73 25.91 -26.73
CA MET A 1 -24.44 25.65 -27.40
C MET A 1 -24.03 26.94 -28.12
N SER A 2 -23.08 27.70 -27.57
CA SER A 2 -22.49 28.84 -28.29
C SER A 2 -21.61 28.33 -29.43
N PRO A 3 -21.65 28.90 -30.62
CA PRO A 3 -20.81 28.49 -31.72
C PRO A 3 -19.35 28.72 -31.33
N SER A 4 -18.51 27.69 -31.49
CA SER A 4 -17.06 27.83 -31.32
C SER A 4 -16.56 28.97 -32.25
N PRO A 5 -15.69 29.86 -31.75
CA PRO A 5 -15.14 30.93 -32.59
C PRO A 5 -14.43 30.31 -33.81
N LYS A 6 -14.73 30.75 -34.99
CA LYS A 6 -14.03 30.33 -36.22
C LYS A 6 -12.59 30.80 -36.11
N ILE A 7 -11.66 29.83 -36.07
CA ILE A 7 -10.21 30.08 -36.12
C ILE A 7 -9.90 30.68 -37.49
N ASP A 8 -9.24 31.83 -37.52
CA ASP A 8 -8.77 32.45 -38.75
C ASP A 8 -7.30 32.10 -39.03
N HIS A 9 -6.82 32.48 -40.20
CA HIS A 9 -5.44 32.18 -40.63
C HIS A 9 -4.40 32.84 -39.72
N ASP A 10 -4.71 34.04 -39.21
CA ASP A 10 -3.80 34.80 -38.35
C ASP A 10 -3.64 34.12 -36.97
N ASP A 11 -4.72 33.50 -36.45
CA ASP A 11 -4.66 32.69 -35.22
C ASP A 11 -3.67 31.53 -35.37
N VAL A 12 -3.72 30.82 -36.53
CA VAL A 12 -2.80 29.70 -36.82
C VAL A 12 -1.35 30.21 -36.95
N LEU A 13 -1.12 31.33 -37.60
CA LEU A 13 0.23 31.89 -37.74
C LEU A 13 0.76 32.33 -36.37
N ARG A 14 -0.05 32.98 -35.54
CA ARG A 14 0.32 33.36 -34.18
C ARG A 14 0.66 32.15 -33.30
N ALA A 15 -0.13 31.09 -33.37
CA ALA A 15 0.12 29.86 -32.63
C ALA A 15 1.47 29.21 -33.05
N ARG A 16 1.74 29.14 -34.36
CA ARG A 16 3.00 28.62 -34.86
C ARG A 16 4.20 29.50 -34.46
N ALA A 17 4.05 30.82 -34.52
CA ALA A 17 5.11 31.76 -34.14
C ALA A 17 5.47 31.63 -32.64
N LYS A 18 4.48 31.44 -31.76
CA LYS A 18 4.70 31.18 -30.33
C LYS A 18 5.55 29.93 -30.11
N LEU A 19 5.23 28.82 -30.79
CA LEU A 19 5.98 27.56 -30.68
C LEU A 19 7.41 27.62 -31.19
N LEU A 20 7.70 28.55 -32.14
CA LEU A 20 9.01 28.73 -32.77
C LEU A 20 9.83 29.86 -32.12
N ALA A 21 9.32 30.52 -31.10
CA ALA A 21 10.02 31.61 -30.41
C ALA A 21 11.36 31.15 -29.83
N THR A 22 12.40 31.96 -30.00
CA THR A 22 13.80 31.63 -29.62
C THR A 22 13.95 31.34 -28.12
N THR A 23 13.11 31.94 -27.28
CA THR A 23 13.08 31.70 -25.81
C THR A 23 12.25 30.47 -25.40
N GLY A 24 11.61 29.83 -26.40
CA GLY A 24 10.62 28.78 -26.15
C GLY A 24 9.31 29.33 -25.54
N PRO A 25 8.18 28.66 -25.76
CA PRO A 25 6.91 29.03 -25.13
C PRO A 25 6.87 28.64 -23.66
N THR A 26 6.16 29.39 -22.84
CA THR A 26 5.73 28.91 -21.51
C THR A 26 4.75 27.74 -21.69
N ARG A 27 4.61 26.89 -20.68
CA ARG A 27 3.64 25.75 -20.73
C ARG A 27 2.22 26.20 -21.04
N ARG A 28 1.81 27.35 -20.53
CA ARG A 28 0.49 27.94 -20.83
C ARG A 28 0.36 28.35 -22.30
N GLU A 29 1.37 29.04 -22.82
CA GLU A 29 1.40 29.43 -24.24
C GLU A 29 1.44 28.24 -25.18
N GLU A 30 2.15 27.17 -24.79
CA GLU A 30 2.19 25.92 -25.53
C GLU A 30 0.80 25.28 -25.62
N VAL A 31 0.06 25.17 -24.52
CA VAL A 31 -1.31 24.68 -24.50
C VAL A 31 -2.23 25.53 -25.37
N GLU A 32 -2.17 26.86 -25.24
CA GLU A 32 -2.97 27.77 -26.07
C GLU A 32 -2.69 27.59 -27.56
N ALA A 33 -1.41 27.47 -27.95
CA ALA A 33 -1.02 27.26 -29.32
C ALA A 33 -1.54 25.91 -29.86
N TYR A 34 -1.40 24.83 -29.09
CA TYR A 34 -1.89 23.51 -29.55
C TYR A 34 -3.41 23.42 -29.56
N ARG A 35 -4.15 24.13 -28.70
CA ARG A 35 -5.63 24.23 -28.79
C ARG A 35 -6.07 24.79 -30.15
N VAL A 36 -5.41 25.84 -30.63
CA VAL A 36 -5.67 26.42 -31.96
C VAL A 36 -5.28 25.46 -33.08
N LEU A 37 -4.07 24.91 -33.02
CA LEU A 37 -3.55 24.04 -34.08
C LEU A 37 -4.30 22.70 -34.18
N ALA A 38 -4.78 22.15 -33.07
CA ALA A 38 -5.55 20.90 -33.05
C ALA A 38 -6.93 21.03 -33.71
N GLN A 39 -7.51 22.22 -33.73
CA GLN A 39 -8.77 22.46 -34.48
C GLN A 39 -8.56 22.48 -36.00
N VAL A 40 -7.36 22.84 -36.48
CA VAL A 40 -7.04 22.91 -37.91
C VAL A 40 -6.51 21.57 -38.42
N ASN A 41 -5.65 20.92 -37.65
CA ASN A 41 -5.09 19.60 -37.99
C ASN A 41 -5.06 18.68 -36.75
N PRO A 42 -6.21 18.04 -36.43
CA PRO A 42 -6.34 17.18 -35.27
C PRO A 42 -5.30 16.05 -35.25
N ALA A 43 -5.09 15.37 -36.36
CA ALA A 43 -4.20 14.21 -36.45
C ALA A 43 -2.77 14.53 -35.99
N THR A 44 -2.26 15.72 -36.33
CA THR A 44 -0.89 16.14 -35.97
C THR A 44 -0.79 16.73 -34.57
N HIS A 45 -1.81 17.45 -34.12
CA HIS A 45 -1.69 18.33 -32.98
C HIS A 45 -2.43 17.86 -31.72
N LEU A 46 -3.42 16.95 -31.81
CA LEU A 46 -4.07 16.38 -30.60
C LEU A 46 -3.06 15.65 -29.69
N PRO A 47 -2.17 14.79 -30.19
CA PRO A 47 -1.18 14.14 -29.32
C PRO A 47 -0.28 15.14 -28.59
N ARG A 48 0.08 16.24 -29.26
CA ARG A 48 0.89 17.32 -28.68
C ARG A 48 0.11 18.12 -27.65
N LEU A 49 -1.17 18.39 -27.93
CA LEU A 49 -2.06 19.06 -26.97
C LEU A 49 -2.19 18.25 -25.68
N VAL A 50 -2.40 16.94 -25.76
CA VAL A 50 -2.45 16.03 -24.60
C VAL A 50 -1.18 16.17 -23.75
N ASN A 51 -0.02 16.08 -24.38
CA ASN A 51 1.26 16.21 -23.67
C ASN A 51 1.45 17.60 -23.04
N ALA A 52 1.07 18.67 -23.73
CA ALA A 52 1.16 20.04 -23.22
C ALA A 52 0.23 20.26 -22.02
N LEU A 53 -1.03 19.78 -22.09
CA LEU A 53 -1.99 19.84 -20.98
C LEU A 53 -1.49 19.08 -19.75
N LEU A 54 -1.01 17.86 -19.92
CA LEU A 54 -0.41 17.09 -18.83
C LEU A 54 0.82 17.77 -18.24
N SER A 55 1.69 18.35 -19.10
CA SER A 55 2.87 19.09 -18.63
C SER A 55 2.47 20.34 -17.81
N LEU A 56 1.41 21.05 -18.24
CA LEU A 56 0.91 22.21 -17.52
C LEU A 56 0.29 21.82 -16.17
N SER A 57 -0.39 20.66 -16.09
CA SER A 57 -0.98 20.19 -14.83
C SER A 57 0.09 19.90 -13.74
N TYR A 58 1.33 19.65 -14.13
CA TYR A 58 2.49 19.50 -13.23
C TYR A 58 3.21 20.79 -12.90
N ASP A 59 2.70 21.95 -13.37
CA ASP A 59 3.36 23.23 -13.10
C ASP A 59 3.33 23.54 -11.59
N HIS A 60 4.48 24.00 -11.06
CA HIS A 60 4.59 24.36 -9.65
C HIS A 60 3.60 25.44 -9.21
N GLY A 61 3.23 26.35 -10.11
CA GLY A 61 2.23 27.38 -9.85
C GLY A 61 0.80 26.85 -9.70
N LEU A 62 0.54 25.59 -10.07
CA LEU A 62 -0.76 24.93 -9.95
C LEU A 62 -0.79 23.85 -8.84
N ARG A 63 0.28 23.71 -8.07
CA ARG A 63 0.46 22.61 -7.11
C ARG A 63 -0.73 22.45 -6.15
N ASP A 64 -1.26 23.55 -5.65
CA ASP A 64 -2.34 23.58 -4.66
C ASP A 64 -3.72 23.80 -5.28
N SER A 65 -3.82 23.81 -6.62
CA SER A 65 -5.08 24.06 -7.34
C SER A 65 -5.62 22.80 -8.02
N HIS A 66 -6.06 21.81 -7.20
CA HIS A 66 -6.64 20.55 -7.69
C HIS A 66 -7.80 20.74 -8.69
N PRO A 67 -8.76 21.70 -8.50
CA PRO A 67 -9.85 21.88 -9.47
C PRO A 67 -9.34 22.30 -10.84
N LEU A 68 -8.32 23.19 -10.90
CA LEU A 68 -7.75 23.64 -12.17
C LEU A 68 -6.93 22.53 -12.85
N ARG A 69 -6.19 21.76 -12.05
CA ARG A 69 -5.45 20.59 -12.56
C ARG A 69 -6.39 19.52 -13.10
N LEU A 70 -7.51 19.26 -12.40
CA LEU A 70 -8.54 18.34 -12.90
C LEU A 70 -9.10 18.80 -14.24
N ALA A 71 -9.46 20.08 -14.40
CA ALA A 71 -9.96 20.61 -15.67
C ALA A 71 -8.97 20.40 -16.83
N LEU A 72 -7.66 20.60 -16.58
CA LEU A 72 -6.62 20.33 -17.57
C LEU A 72 -6.53 18.83 -17.91
N CYS A 73 -6.66 17.95 -16.91
CA CYS A 73 -6.62 16.50 -17.12
C CYS A 73 -7.88 16.02 -17.87
N GLU A 74 -9.07 16.55 -17.56
CA GLU A 74 -10.31 16.25 -18.28
C GLU A 74 -10.24 16.68 -19.76
N GLU A 75 -9.66 17.86 -20.02
CA GLU A 75 -9.39 18.33 -21.40
C GLU A 75 -8.39 17.38 -22.10
N ALA A 76 -7.33 16.95 -21.40
CA ALA A 76 -6.37 15.99 -21.96
C ALA A 76 -7.02 14.64 -22.29
N VAL A 77 -7.92 14.14 -21.44
CA VAL A 77 -8.71 12.91 -21.71
C VAL A 77 -9.61 13.10 -22.95
N ALA A 78 -10.32 14.23 -23.03
CA ALA A 78 -11.16 14.53 -24.19
C ALA A 78 -10.34 14.61 -25.48
N ALA A 79 -9.20 15.29 -25.46
CA ALA A 79 -8.27 15.38 -26.58
C ALA A 79 -7.71 14.00 -26.97
N ALA A 80 -7.32 13.17 -25.99
CA ALA A 80 -6.80 11.82 -26.24
C ALA A 80 -7.86 10.89 -26.86
N ARG A 81 -9.12 10.97 -26.38
CA ARG A 81 -10.24 10.23 -26.98
C ARG A 81 -10.55 10.64 -28.42
N ALA A 82 -10.28 11.89 -28.77
CA ALA A 82 -10.49 12.44 -30.12
C ALA A 82 -9.36 12.07 -31.11
N ILE A 83 -8.23 11.50 -30.67
CA ILE A 83 -7.17 11.00 -31.54
C ILE A 83 -7.72 9.78 -32.31
N ASP A 84 -7.37 9.69 -33.61
CA ASP A 84 -7.75 8.55 -34.46
C ASP A 84 -7.30 7.22 -33.82
N PRO A 85 -8.19 6.21 -33.72
CA PRO A 85 -7.85 4.91 -33.15
C PRO A 85 -6.62 4.21 -33.76
N GLY A 86 -6.33 4.48 -35.03
CA GLY A 86 -5.14 3.96 -35.71
C GLY A 86 -3.82 4.68 -35.40
N THR A 87 -3.87 5.74 -34.59
CA THR A 87 -2.67 6.52 -34.26
C THR A 87 -1.82 5.77 -33.22
N PRO A 88 -0.52 5.56 -33.49
CA PRO A 88 0.40 5.01 -32.48
C PRO A 88 0.35 5.82 -31.19
N ASP A 89 0.53 5.14 -30.07
CA ASP A 89 0.54 5.73 -28.71
C ASP A 89 -0.78 6.41 -28.24
N ARG A 90 -1.87 6.35 -28.99
CA ARG A 90 -3.16 6.94 -28.58
C ARG A 90 -3.60 6.44 -27.20
N GLU A 91 -3.62 5.15 -27.02
CA GLU A 91 -4.04 4.51 -25.77
C GLU A 91 -3.09 4.89 -24.61
N LYS A 92 -1.79 4.93 -24.89
CA LYS A 92 -0.79 5.37 -23.88
C LYS A 92 -1.01 6.82 -23.45
N LEU A 93 -1.36 7.71 -24.38
CA LEU A 93 -1.71 9.08 -24.07
C LEU A 93 -3.01 9.15 -23.24
N LEU A 94 -4.03 8.38 -23.66
CA LEU A 94 -5.29 8.30 -22.94
C LEU A 94 -5.09 7.75 -21.52
N PHE A 95 -4.34 6.66 -21.37
CA PHE A 95 -4.02 6.07 -20.07
C PHE A 95 -3.32 7.08 -19.14
N ARG A 96 -2.33 7.80 -19.64
CA ARG A 96 -1.64 8.84 -18.86
C ARG A 96 -2.58 9.98 -18.44
N ALA A 97 -3.46 10.40 -19.33
CA ALA A 97 -4.45 11.44 -19.02
C ALA A 97 -5.45 10.97 -17.97
N LEU A 98 -5.96 9.74 -18.07
CA LEU A 98 -6.85 9.13 -17.08
C LEU A 98 -6.17 8.97 -15.72
N LEU A 99 -4.91 8.53 -15.68
CA LEU A 99 -4.15 8.41 -14.43
C LEU A 99 -4.04 9.75 -13.69
N MET A 100 -3.83 10.84 -14.43
CA MET A 100 -3.78 12.18 -13.84
C MET A 100 -5.17 12.64 -13.37
N CYS A 101 -6.22 12.40 -14.14
CA CYS A 101 -7.61 12.66 -13.73
C CYS A 101 -7.95 11.93 -12.42
N HIS A 102 -7.65 10.63 -12.35
CA HIS A 102 -7.87 9.83 -11.15
C HIS A 102 -7.23 10.48 -9.92
N ARG A 103 -5.96 10.86 -9.99
CA ARG A 103 -5.24 11.48 -8.87
C ARG A 103 -5.89 12.78 -8.39
N GLU A 104 -6.32 13.62 -9.31
CA GLU A 104 -6.97 14.89 -8.97
C GLU A 104 -8.39 14.68 -8.41
N LEU A 105 -9.14 13.70 -8.91
CA LEU A 105 -10.45 13.33 -8.38
C LEU A 105 -10.34 12.84 -6.94
N TYR A 106 -9.35 11.99 -6.64
CA TYR A 106 -9.10 11.53 -5.28
C TYR A 106 -8.65 12.67 -4.35
N ALA A 107 -7.80 13.58 -4.82
CA ALA A 107 -7.39 14.75 -4.06
C ALA A 107 -8.56 15.71 -3.73
N LEU A 108 -9.62 15.68 -4.55
CA LEU A 108 -10.85 16.44 -4.35
C LEU A 108 -11.95 15.68 -3.57
N GLY A 109 -11.67 14.46 -3.11
CA GLY A 109 -12.66 13.61 -2.44
C GLY A 109 -13.74 13.05 -3.37
N ARG A 110 -13.61 13.18 -4.71
CA ARG A 110 -14.54 12.67 -5.73
C ARG A 110 -14.25 11.19 -6.04
N ARG A 111 -14.27 10.36 -4.98
CA ARG A 111 -13.79 8.97 -5.03
C ARG A 111 -14.55 8.09 -6.01
N ALA A 112 -15.88 8.18 -6.05
CA ALA A 112 -16.70 7.38 -6.96
C ALA A 112 -16.34 7.64 -8.44
N GLU A 113 -16.07 8.89 -8.81
CA GLU A 113 -15.65 9.25 -10.16
C GLU A 113 -14.21 8.79 -10.43
N GLY A 114 -13.32 8.92 -9.44
CA GLY A 114 -11.95 8.41 -9.53
C GLY A 114 -11.92 6.89 -9.72
N LEU A 115 -12.81 6.15 -9.05
CA LEU A 115 -12.93 4.70 -9.21
C LEU A 115 -13.44 4.31 -10.61
N ALA A 116 -14.40 5.07 -11.19
CA ALA A 116 -14.85 4.88 -12.55
C ALA A 116 -13.73 5.11 -13.58
N VAL A 117 -12.88 6.10 -13.35
CA VAL A 117 -11.70 6.37 -14.19
C VAL A 117 -10.70 5.20 -14.12
N LEU A 118 -10.49 4.60 -12.94
CA LEU A 118 -9.63 3.40 -12.81
C LEU A 118 -10.21 2.20 -13.57
N ALA A 119 -11.52 2.01 -13.54
CA ALA A 119 -12.17 0.95 -14.33
C ALA A 119 -11.93 1.14 -15.84
N ASP A 120 -12.03 2.39 -16.34
CA ASP A 120 -11.69 2.71 -17.75
C ASP A 120 -10.21 2.37 -18.05
N MET A 121 -9.30 2.68 -17.14
CA MET A 121 -7.86 2.38 -17.29
C MET A 121 -7.60 0.89 -17.34
N VAL A 122 -8.24 0.09 -16.48
CA VAL A 122 -8.15 -1.38 -16.49
C VAL A 122 -8.65 -1.94 -17.81
N ALA A 123 -9.78 -1.42 -18.35
CA ALA A 123 -10.31 -1.86 -19.65
C ALA A 123 -9.32 -1.56 -20.79
N ILE A 124 -8.65 -0.42 -20.78
CA ILE A 124 -7.61 -0.05 -21.75
C ILE A 124 -6.42 -1.01 -21.61
N GLU A 125 -5.93 -1.26 -20.41
CA GLU A 125 -4.80 -2.16 -20.18
C GLU A 125 -5.10 -3.59 -20.64
N ARG A 126 -6.27 -4.13 -20.35
CA ARG A 126 -6.67 -5.46 -20.81
C ARG A 126 -6.65 -5.55 -22.34
N SER A 127 -7.18 -4.53 -23.05
CA SER A 127 -7.14 -4.51 -24.51
C SER A 127 -5.71 -4.43 -25.07
N TRP A 128 -4.78 -3.77 -24.37
CA TRP A 128 -3.37 -3.75 -24.74
C TRP A 128 -2.69 -5.10 -24.53
N GLY A 129 -2.95 -5.74 -23.38
CA GLY A 129 -2.41 -7.06 -23.05
C GLY A 129 -2.76 -8.07 -24.14
N GLU A 130 -4.01 -8.06 -24.61
CA GLU A 130 -4.48 -8.92 -25.70
C GLU A 130 -3.74 -8.66 -27.02
N LEU A 131 -3.45 -7.39 -27.35
CA LEU A 131 -2.80 -7.00 -28.59
C LEU A 131 -1.28 -7.17 -28.56
N SER A 132 -0.64 -6.90 -27.43
CA SER A 132 0.82 -6.87 -27.31
C SER A 132 1.43 -8.16 -26.77
N GLY A 133 0.59 -9.04 -26.17
CA GLY A 133 1.08 -10.20 -25.42
C GLY A 133 1.85 -9.86 -24.14
N VAL A 134 1.85 -8.59 -23.76
CA VAL A 134 2.48 -8.11 -22.50
C VAL A 134 1.36 -7.83 -21.51
N PRO A 135 1.36 -8.48 -20.32
CA PRO A 135 0.34 -8.22 -19.32
C PRO A 135 0.32 -6.74 -18.94
N ALA A 136 -0.85 -6.17 -18.93
CA ALA A 136 -1.08 -4.82 -18.47
C ALA A 136 -1.29 -4.86 -16.95
N VAL A 137 -0.51 -4.08 -16.21
CA VAL A 137 -0.32 -4.40 -14.79
C VAL A 137 -0.45 -3.21 -13.84
N SER A 138 -0.47 -1.96 -14.34
CA SER A 138 -0.39 -0.82 -13.41
C SER A 138 -1.75 -0.35 -12.90
N ALA A 139 -2.80 -0.41 -13.71
CA ALA A 139 -4.14 0.03 -13.31
C ALA A 139 -4.86 -1.00 -12.43
N LEU A 140 -4.62 -2.30 -12.66
CA LEU A 140 -5.22 -3.37 -11.85
C LEU A 140 -4.92 -3.22 -10.36
N HIS A 141 -3.66 -2.97 -10.03
CA HIS A 141 -3.25 -2.80 -8.63
C HIS A 141 -3.87 -1.54 -8.01
N LEU A 142 -3.82 -0.41 -8.71
CA LEU A 142 -4.46 0.83 -8.24
C LEU A 142 -5.97 0.65 -8.04
N TRP A 143 -6.62 -0.07 -8.95
CA TRP A 143 -8.05 -0.35 -8.88
C TRP A 143 -8.40 -1.28 -7.73
N ALA A 144 -7.61 -2.33 -7.50
CA ALA A 144 -7.77 -3.22 -6.36
C ALA A 144 -7.65 -2.49 -5.02
N THR A 145 -6.62 -1.65 -4.85
CA THR A 145 -6.44 -0.82 -3.66
C THR A 145 -7.65 0.11 -3.46
N ALA A 146 -8.12 0.77 -4.53
CA ALA A 146 -9.27 1.65 -4.46
C ALA A 146 -10.57 0.92 -4.08
N LEU A 147 -10.81 -0.27 -4.63
CA LEU A 147 -11.95 -1.13 -4.28
C LEU A 147 -11.89 -1.54 -2.80
N ALA A 148 -10.72 -1.93 -2.31
CA ALA A 148 -10.53 -2.33 -0.92
C ALA A 148 -10.80 -1.16 0.04
N GLU A 149 -10.37 0.06 -0.29
CA GLU A 149 -10.66 1.27 0.49
C GLU A 149 -12.16 1.58 0.56
N GLU A 150 -12.94 1.18 -0.43
CA GLU A 150 -14.42 1.31 -0.46
C GLU A 150 -15.14 0.10 0.18
N GLY A 151 -14.40 -0.83 0.79
CA GLY A 151 -14.97 -2.04 1.39
C GLY A 151 -15.43 -3.10 0.38
N ARG A 152 -15.11 -2.96 -0.92
CA ARG A 152 -15.44 -3.91 -1.99
C ARG A 152 -14.38 -5.02 -2.07
N HIS A 153 -14.14 -5.70 -0.94
CA HIS A 153 -13.01 -6.62 -0.77
C HIS A 153 -13.05 -7.82 -1.73
N ALA A 154 -14.23 -8.35 -2.06
CA ALA A 154 -14.35 -9.47 -3.00
C ALA A 154 -13.85 -9.09 -4.41
N GLU A 155 -14.24 -7.92 -4.90
CA GLU A 155 -13.81 -7.42 -6.22
C GLU A 155 -12.34 -7.02 -6.21
N ALA A 156 -11.85 -6.47 -5.08
CA ALA A 156 -10.44 -6.17 -4.89
C ALA A 156 -9.58 -7.44 -4.93
N ALA A 157 -10.03 -8.52 -4.28
CA ALA A 157 -9.33 -9.80 -4.26
C ALA A 157 -9.25 -10.42 -5.67
N ASP A 158 -10.31 -10.34 -6.47
CA ASP A 158 -10.32 -10.82 -7.85
C ASP A 158 -9.36 -10.00 -8.74
N ALA A 159 -9.31 -8.67 -8.55
CA ALA A 159 -8.36 -7.81 -9.26
C ALA A 159 -6.90 -8.09 -8.87
N LEU A 160 -6.63 -8.36 -7.59
CA LEU A 160 -5.30 -8.76 -7.12
C LEU A 160 -4.90 -10.15 -7.62
N ALA A 161 -5.85 -11.08 -7.74
CA ALA A 161 -5.58 -12.39 -8.35
C ALA A 161 -5.11 -12.24 -9.80
N GLU A 162 -5.81 -11.41 -10.58
CA GLU A 162 -5.42 -11.07 -11.96
C GLU A 162 -4.05 -10.37 -12.00
N TRP A 163 -3.81 -9.41 -11.10
CA TRP A 163 -2.52 -8.73 -10.96
C TRP A 163 -1.37 -9.72 -10.68
N VAL A 164 -1.50 -10.56 -9.65
CA VAL A 164 -0.47 -11.54 -9.26
C VAL A 164 -0.21 -12.52 -10.41
N ALA A 165 -1.26 -13.00 -11.08
CA ALA A 165 -1.14 -13.88 -12.25
C ALA A 165 -0.39 -13.20 -13.40
N ALA A 166 -0.60 -11.89 -13.62
CA ALA A 166 0.02 -11.12 -14.68
C ALA A 166 1.49 -10.79 -14.40
N ILE A 167 1.88 -10.47 -13.15
CA ILE A 167 3.27 -10.12 -12.82
C ILE A 167 4.18 -11.33 -12.66
N ARG A 168 3.67 -12.47 -12.21
CA ARG A 168 4.47 -13.68 -11.94
C ARG A 168 5.35 -14.13 -13.12
N PRO A 169 4.85 -14.19 -14.38
CA PRO A 169 5.67 -14.53 -15.54
C PRO A 169 6.76 -13.52 -15.87
N LEU A 170 6.59 -12.26 -15.46
CA LEU A 170 7.55 -11.18 -15.68
C LEU A 170 8.78 -11.30 -14.78
N ARG A 171 8.77 -12.25 -13.82
CA ARG A 171 9.81 -12.45 -12.83
C ARG A 171 10.16 -11.14 -12.11
N PRO A 172 9.17 -10.50 -11.45
CA PRO A 172 9.43 -9.27 -10.69
C PRO A 172 10.50 -9.55 -9.64
N ASP A 173 11.07 -8.48 -9.08
CA ASP A 173 11.90 -8.64 -7.90
C ASP A 173 11.09 -9.30 -6.77
N PHE A 174 11.84 -9.97 -5.86
CA PHE A 174 11.26 -10.69 -4.74
C PHE A 174 10.29 -9.83 -3.92
N ASP A 175 10.67 -8.59 -3.61
CA ASP A 175 9.88 -7.68 -2.79
C ASP A 175 8.52 -7.36 -3.42
N THR A 176 8.48 -7.07 -4.71
CA THR A 176 7.23 -6.80 -5.45
C THR A 176 6.28 -7.99 -5.39
N LEU A 177 6.78 -9.22 -5.61
CA LEU A 177 5.93 -10.42 -5.58
C LEU A 177 5.47 -10.76 -4.16
N ALA A 178 6.35 -10.68 -3.17
CA ALA A 178 6.04 -10.97 -1.78
C ALA A 178 4.97 -10.00 -1.22
N ARG A 179 5.11 -8.71 -1.48
CA ARG A 179 4.09 -7.71 -1.08
C ARG A 179 2.76 -7.92 -1.78
N SER A 180 2.78 -8.22 -3.09
CA SER A 180 1.54 -8.47 -3.84
C SER A 180 0.80 -9.71 -3.32
N LEU A 181 1.53 -10.76 -2.93
CA LEU A 181 0.96 -11.96 -2.32
C LEU A 181 0.38 -11.67 -0.93
N ALA A 182 1.08 -10.89 -0.11
CA ALA A 182 0.61 -10.47 1.21
C ALA A 182 -0.68 -9.62 1.11
N GLU A 183 -0.72 -8.65 0.19
CA GLU A 183 -1.89 -7.82 -0.06
C GLU A 183 -3.07 -8.65 -0.58
N TRP A 184 -2.82 -9.58 -1.49
CA TRP A 184 -3.86 -10.46 -2.02
C TRP A 184 -4.43 -11.37 -0.95
N ALA A 185 -3.58 -12.03 -0.15
CA ALA A 185 -4.04 -12.88 0.95
C ALA A 185 -4.83 -12.10 2.01
N ALA A 186 -4.38 -10.88 2.35
CA ALA A 186 -5.08 -10.01 3.28
C ALA A 186 -6.46 -9.60 2.75
N THR A 187 -6.55 -9.23 1.47
CA THR A 187 -7.80 -8.83 0.83
C THR A 187 -8.78 -10.01 0.70
N LEU A 188 -8.28 -11.23 0.45
CA LEU A 188 -9.08 -12.46 0.48
C LEU A 188 -9.65 -12.71 1.89
N ALA A 189 -8.86 -12.54 2.93
CA ALA A 189 -9.30 -12.66 4.32
C ALA A 189 -10.39 -11.61 4.64
N ASP A 190 -10.20 -10.36 4.22
CA ASP A 190 -11.18 -9.27 4.37
C ASP A 190 -12.49 -9.55 3.59
N ALA A 191 -12.41 -10.29 2.48
CA ALA A 191 -13.57 -10.76 1.72
C ALA A 191 -14.25 -12.00 2.32
N GLY A 192 -13.74 -12.56 3.42
CA GLY A 192 -14.24 -13.79 4.03
C GLY A 192 -13.86 -15.08 3.26
N ARG A 193 -12.96 -14.99 2.28
CA ARG A 193 -12.45 -16.11 1.47
C ARG A 193 -11.25 -16.78 2.13
N THR A 194 -11.46 -17.30 3.34
CA THR A 194 -10.42 -17.70 4.27
C THR A 194 -9.49 -18.80 3.73
N ASP A 195 -10.06 -19.84 3.09
CA ASP A 195 -9.26 -20.95 2.54
C ASP A 195 -8.35 -20.48 1.40
N GLU A 196 -8.85 -19.56 0.57
CA GLU A 196 -8.07 -18.97 -0.51
C GLU A 196 -6.99 -18.03 0.05
N ALA A 197 -7.29 -17.28 1.11
CA ALA A 197 -6.30 -16.45 1.81
C ALA A 197 -5.15 -17.30 2.36
N LEU A 198 -5.45 -18.42 3.01
CA LEU A 198 -4.45 -19.37 3.48
C LEU A 198 -3.60 -19.92 2.33
N SER A 199 -4.24 -20.33 1.24
CA SER A 199 -3.52 -20.86 0.07
C SER A 199 -2.61 -19.81 -0.58
N ALA A 200 -3.07 -18.56 -0.69
CA ALA A 200 -2.27 -17.46 -1.21
C ALA A 200 -1.07 -17.16 -0.30
N PHE A 201 -1.27 -17.22 1.01
CA PHE A 201 -0.22 -16.98 1.98
C PHE A 201 0.79 -18.14 2.06
N GLU A 202 0.38 -19.37 1.85
CA GLU A 202 1.30 -20.53 1.69
C GLU A 202 2.28 -20.28 0.54
N VAL A 203 1.80 -19.78 -0.60
CA VAL A 203 2.67 -19.43 -1.72
C VAL A 203 3.69 -18.35 -1.34
N LEU A 204 3.32 -17.40 -0.49
CA LEU A 204 4.25 -16.38 0.03
C LEU A 204 5.31 -17.02 0.95
N VAL A 205 4.90 -17.88 1.88
CA VAL A 205 5.82 -18.56 2.81
C VAL A 205 6.82 -19.43 2.04
N ASP A 206 6.36 -20.16 1.02
CA ASP A 206 7.23 -21.01 0.17
C ASP A 206 8.20 -20.14 -0.66
N LEU A 207 7.74 -19.00 -1.16
CA LEU A 207 8.59 -18.03 -1.87
C LEU A 207 9.69 -17.50 -0.95
N ASP A 208 9.35 -17.04 0.24
CA ASP A 208 10.27 -16.50 1.23
C ASP A 208 11.30 -17.59 1.67
N ALA A 209 10.84 -18.83 1.90
CA ALA A 209 11.71 -19.96 2.23
C ALA A 209 12.70 -20.27 1.10
N GLY A 210 12.23 -20.26 -0.14
CA GLY A 210 13.06 -20.50 -1.32
C GLY A 210 14.13 -19.43 -1.51
N GLU A 211 13.78 -18.15 -1.33
CA GLU A 211 14.70 -17.03 -1.45
C GLU A 211 15.71 -16.98 -0.28
N ALA A 212 15.29 -17.27 0.95
CA ALA A 212 16.17 -17.36 2.11
C ALA A 212 17.18 -18.50 1.95
N THR A 213 16.72 -19.69 1.52
CA THR A 213 17.58 -20.86 1.27
C THR A 213 18.58 -20.61 0.14
N ALA A 214 18.18 -19.90 -0.91
CA ALA A 214 19.05 -19.54 -2.02
C ALA A 214 19.97 -18.34 -1.72
N ASP A 215 19.94 -17.81 -0.50
CA ASP A 215 20.69 -16.63 -0.05
C ASP A 215 20.41 -15.37 -0.89
N ARG A 216 19.19 -15.29 -1.46
CA ARG A 216 18.72 -14.18 -2.29
C ARG A 216 17.77 -13.25 -1.57
N GLY A 217 16.99 -13.75 -0.59
CA GLY A 217 16.04 -13.02 0.22
C GLY A 217 16.45 -12.91 1.69
N PRO A 218 15.93 -11.92 2.44
CA PRO A 218 16.20 -11.79 3.86
C PRO A 218 15.54 -12.91 4.67
N LEU A 219 16.28 -13.56 5.55
CA LEU A 219 15.74 -14.57 6.46
C LEU A 219 14.72 -13.96 7.44
N ALA A 220 14.85 -12.67 7.78
CA ALA A 220 13.90 -11.94 8.58
C ALA A 220 12.51 -11.84 7.91
N CYS A 221 12.43 -11.70 6.57
CA CYS A 221 11.13 -11.69 5.87
C CYS A 221 10.43 -13.04 6.00
N HIS A 222 11.17 -14.13 5.88
CA HIS A 222 10.63 -15.48 6.09
C HIS A 222 10.10 -15.67 7.53
N PHE A 223 10.83 -15.18 8.53
CA PHE A 223 10.36 -15.17 9.91
C PHE A 223 9.04 -14.42 10.07
N TYR A 224 8.93 -13.19 9.54
CA TYR A 224 7.69 -12.41 9.62
C TYR A 224 6.51 -13.09 8.91
N ALA A 225 6.75 -13.67 7.75
CA ALA A 225 5.73 -14.41 7.01
C ALA A 225 5.23 -15.61 7.81
N LEU A 226 6.13 -16.41 8.41
CA LEU A 226 5.76 -17.55 9.26
C LEU A 226 4.95 -17.13 10.49
N VAL A 227 5.32 -16.05 11.17
CA VAL A 227 4.58 -15.51 12.30
C VAL A 227 3.15 -15.15 11.87
N ARG A 228 3.00 -14.40 10.77
CA ARG A 228 1.68 -14.00 10.28
C ARG A 228 0.85 -15.19 9.79
N TYR A 229 1.50 -16.17 9.15
CA TYR A 229 0.83 -17.39 8.73
C TYR A 229 0.27 -18.20 9.91
N ALA A 230 1.03 -18.30 10.99
CA ALA A 230 0.56 -18.95 12.21
C ALA A 230 -0.68 -18.24 12.82
N GLU A 231 -0.71 -16.92 12.81
CA GLU A 231 -1.89 -16.15 13.27
C GLU A 231 -3.12 -16.41 12.40
N LEU A 232 -2.96 -16.45 11.08
CA LEU A 232 -4.05 -16.78 10.14
C LEU A 232 -4.57 -18.20 10.39
N LEU A 233 -3.69 -19.17 10.58
CA LEU A 233 -4.04 -20.56 10.87
C LEU A 233 -4.80 -20.67 12.20
N ASP A 234 -4.37 -19.95 13.24
CA ASP A 234 -5.09 -19.89 14.51
C ASP A 234 -6.51 -19.33 14.34
N GLY A 235 -6.63 -18.24 13.59
CA GLY A 235 -7.92 -17.62 13.27
C GLY A 235 -8.88 -18.55 12.52
N CYS A 236 -8.33 -19.52 11.78
CA CYS A 236 -9.09 -20.53 11.04
C CYS A 236 -9.30 -21.84 11.82
N GLY A 237 -8.81 -21.92 13.05
CA GLY A 237 -8.91 -23.13 13.89
C GLY A 237 -7.92 -24.26 13.55
N HIS A 238 -6.88 -23.98 12.77
CA HIS A 238 -5.83 -24.94 12.40
C HIS A 238 -4.66 -24.94 13.38
N ALA A 239 -4.96 -25.20 14.67
CA ALA A 239 -4.01 -25.05 15.78
C ALA A 239 -2.69 -25.85 15.60
N GLU A 240 -2.75 -27.10 15.13
CA GLU A 240 -1.55 -27.92 14.89
C GLU A 240 -0.64 -27.33 13.80
N ARG A 241 -1.23 -26.85 12.70
CA ARG A 241 -0.48 -26.19 11.63
C ARG A 241 0.09 -24.84 12.08
N ALA A 242 -0.66 -24.10 12.90
CA ALA A 242 -0.20 -22.85 13.49
C ALA A 242 1.01 -23.08 14.41
N ALA A 243 0.97 -24.11 15.27
CA ALA A 243 2.11 -24.49 16.09
C ALA A 243 3.33 -24.88 15.25
N ALA A 244 3.14 -25.67 14.19
CA ALA A 244 4.23 -26.03 13.27
C ALA A 244 4.84 -24.79 12.58
N ALA A 245 4.03 -23.84 12.14
CA ALA A 245 4.50 -22.59 11.55
C ALA A 245 5.32 -21.76 12.56
N ARG A 246 4.88 -21.68 13.82
CA ARG A 246 5.65 -21.01 14.90
C ARG A 246 6.97 -21.71 15.21
N GLN A 247 7.02 -23.05 15.17
CA GLN A 247 8.29 -23.78 15.32
C GLN A 247 9.25 -23.50 14.16
N SER A 248 8.74 -23.40 12.93
CA SER A 248 9.55 -22.97 11.78
C SER A 248 10.04 -21.51 11.94
N ALA A 249 9.20 -20.61 12.47
CA ALA A 249 9.59 -19.23 12.79
C ALA A 249 10.68 -19.19 13.89
N LEU A 250 10.58 -20.04 14.92
CA LEU A 250 11.61 -20.17 15.96
C LEU A 250 12.95 -20.64 15.38
N ALA A 251 12.91 -21.59 14.45
CA ALA A 251 14.13 -22.06 13.77
C ALA A 251 14.79 -20.94 12.95
N ALA A 252 14.00 -20.19 12.15
CA ALA A 252 14.49 -19.05 11.37
C ALA A 252 15.08 -17.95 12.27
N LEU A 253 14.40 -17.61 13.37
CA LEU A 253 14.89 -16.60 14.33
C LEU A 253 16.12 -17.08 15.10
N THR A 254 16.24 -18.38 15.40
CA THR A 254 17.44 -18.97 16.02
C THR A 254 18.63 -18.91 15.07
N GLU A 255 18.41 -19.13 13.78
CA GLU A 255 19.45 -18.94 12.75
C GLU A 255 19.88 -17.46 12.69
N LEU A 256 18.94 -16.52 12.64
CA LEU A 256 19.21 -15.09 12.67
C LEU A 256 20.04 -14.68 13.92
N ALA A 257 19.69 -15.20 15.10
CA ALA A 257 20.43 -14.91 16.33
C ALA A 257 21.87 -15.47 16.28
N THR A 258 22.08 -16.58 15.57
CA THR A 258 23.38 -17.25 15.50
C THR A 258 24.29 -16.68 14.42
N THR A 259 23.72 -16.38 13.23
CA THR A 259 24.49 -16.01 12.03
C THR A 259 24.35 -14.53 11.66
N GLY A 260 23.36 -13.83 12.21
CA GLY A 260 22.93 -12.51 11.75
C GLY A 260 22.16 -12.59 10.42
N GLU A 261 21.66 -11.44 9.97
CA GLU A 261 21.04 -11.34 8.66
C GLU A 261 22.13 -11.28 7.57
N ARG A 262 22.05 -12.19 6.61
CA ARG A 262 23.02 -12.31 5.52
C ARG A 262 22.84 -11.26 4.43
N LYS A 263 21.61 -10.76 4.27
CA LYS A 263 21.23 -9.75 3.26
C LYS A 263 21.00 -8.39 3.90
N VAL A 264 22.07 -7.70 4.28
CA VAL A 264 22.03 -6.39 4.94
C VAL A 264 21.54 -5.25 4.03
N GLN A 265 21.47 -5.46 2.71
CA GLN A 265 21.19 -4.40 1.74
C GLN A 265 19.73 -4.28 1.30
N SER A 266 18.82 -5.15 1.70
CA SER A 266 17.42 -4.94 1.34
C SER A 266 16.78 -3.94 2.30
N GLY A 267 16.63 -2.69 1.85
CA GLY A 267 15.80 -1.69 2.53
C GLY A 267 14.32 -2.09 2.65
N ASP A 268 14.01 -3.33 2.31
CA ASP A 268 12.66 -3.87 2.11
C ASP A 268 12.14 -4.67 3.31
N GLN A 269 13.04 -5.13 4.23
CA GLN A 269 12.64 -5.87 5.43
C GLN A 269 11.68 -5.09 6.33
N ALA A 270 12.00 -3.84 6.58
CA ALA A 270 11.24 -3.01 7.49
C ALA A 270 9.87 -2.59 6.94
N PRO A 271 9.73 -2.19 5.65
CA PRO A 271 8.45 -2.02 5.01
C PRO A 271 7.59 -3.29 5.00
N PHE A 272 8.18 -4.45 4.71
CA PHE A 272 7.46 -5.73 4.72
C PHE A 272 6.96 -6.09 6.13
N TRP A 273 7.82 -5.94 7.15
CA TRP A 273 7.42 -6.08 8.55
C TRP A 273 6.26 -5.17 8.92
N ALA A 274 6.33 -3.86 8.58
CA ALA A 274 5.29 -2.90 8.92
C ALA A 274 3.94 -3.24 8.25
N ILE A 275 3.96 -3.75 7.03
CA ILE A 275 2.76 -4.22 6.31
C ILE A 275 2.12 -5.40 7.05
N LEU A 276 2.89 -6.42 7.42
CA LEU A 276 2.37 -7.60 8.11
C LEU A 276 1.89 -7.25 9.54
N LEU A 277 2.61 -6.37 10.23
CA LEU A 277 2.20 -5.86 11.55
C LEU A 277 0.89 -5.07 11.45
N SER A 278 0.73 -4.20 10.44
CA SER A 278 -0.52 -3.46 10.24
C SER A 278 -1.70 -4.38 9.96
N TRP A 279 -1.48 -5.43 9.18
CA TRP A 279 -2.51 -6.44 8.92
C TRP A 279 -2.91 -7.19 10.19
N SER A 280 -1.98 -7.52 11.11
CA SER A 280 -2.30 -8.17 12.38
C SER A 280 -3.24 -7.35 13.27
N ALA A 281 -3.30 -6.03 13.08
CA ALA A 281 -4.16 -5.10 13.82
C ALA A 281 -5.42 -4.65 13.04
N ALA A 282 -5.63 -5.13 11.82
CA ALA A 282 -6.65 -4.62 10.89
C ALA A 282 -8.08 -4.71 11.43
N ASP A 283 -8.43 -5.74 12.19
CA ASP A 283 -9.77 -5.89 12.78
C ASP A 283 -10.11 -4.77 13.75
N GLY A 284 -9.16 -4.39 14.60
CA GLY A 284 -9.32 -3.26 15.51
C GLY A 284 -9.46 -1.93 14.77
N GLU A 285 -8.76 -1.77 13.66
CA GLU A 285 -8.81 -0.59 12.81
C GLU A 285 -10.14 -0.43 12.07
N ARG A 286 -10.70 -1.51 11.53
CA ARG A 286 -12.01 -1.52 10.84
C ARG A 286 -13.14 -1.13 11.78
N LEU A 287 -13.16 -1.66 12.99
CA LEU A 287 -14.17 -1.33 14.00
C LEU A 287 -14.18 0.15 14.40
N ALA A 288 -13.07 0.85 14.20
CA ALA A 288 -12.90 2.24 14.56
C ALA A 288 -13.13 3.24 13.40
N SER A 289 -13.48 2.79 12.18
CA SER A 289 -13.47 3.64 10.98
C SER A 289 -14.87 3.94 10.42
N ASP A 290 -15.19 5.24 10.25
CA ASP A 290 -16.41 5.76 9.58
C ASP A 290 -16.14 6.25 8.14
N GLY A 291 -15.25 5.64 7.39
CA GLY A 291 -14.93 6.08 6.02
C GLY A 291 -13.85 5.21 5.38
N PRO A 292 -13.22 5.65 4.26
CA PRO A 292 -12.25 4.83 3.57
C PRO A 292 -11.18 4.33 4.52
N CYS A 293 -11.06 3.01 4.60
CA CYS A 293 -10.13 2.32 5.47
C CYS A 293 -8.91 1.87 4.66
N PRO A 294 -7.68 2.02 5.18
CA PRO A 294 -6.52 1.47 4.52
C PRO A 294 -6.70 -0.03 4.25
N PRO A 295 -6.38 -0.51 3.03
CA PRO A 295 -6.48 -1.92 2.70
C PRO A 295 -5.49 -2.73 3.53
N SER A 296 -5.93 -3.87 4.05
CA SER A 296 -5.09 -4.81 4.77
C SER A 296 -3.99 -5.36 3.86
N GLY A 297 -2.79 -5.52 4.39
CA GLY A 297 -1.66 -6.06 3.63
C GLY A 297 -1.04 -5.12 2.60
N ALA A 298 -1.58 -3.91 2.41
CA ALA A 298 -1.01 -2.88 1.55
C ALA A 298 -0.19 -1.86 2.35
N GLY A 299 0.93 -1.40 1.77
CA GLY A 299 1.76 -0.38 2.40
C GLY A 299 1.16 1.04 2.27
N PRO A 300 1.46 1.98 3.20
CA PRO A 300 0.86 3.30 3.22
C PRO A 300 1.16 4.16 1.99
N ARG A 301 2.16 3.81 1.20
CA ARG A 301 2.46 4.48 -0.08
C ARG A 301 1.46 4.15 -1.18
N GLN A 302 0.79 3.01 -1.07
CA GLN A 302 -0.23 2.55 -2.02
C GLN A 302 -1.61 3.15 -1.71
N TRP A 303 -1.86 3.53 -0.45
CA TRP A 303 -3.14 4.09 -0.03
C TRP A 303 -3.44 5.42 -0.69
N SER A 304 -4.72 5.73 -0.87
CA SER A 304 -5.13 7.08 -1.27
C SER A 304 -4.68 8.12 -0.24
N ALA A 305 -4.53 9.35 -0.70
CA ALA A 305 -4.12 10.45 0.18
C ALA A 305 -5.12 10.63 1.34
N GLU A 306 -6.41 10.47 1.08
CA GLU A 306 -7.47 10.58 2.09
C GLU A 306 -7.39 9.46 3.13
N ALA A 307 -7.35 8.17 2.71
CA ALA A 307 -7.25 7.04 3.63
C ALA A 307 -6.00 7.16 4.52
N ARG A 308 -4.87 7.53 3.92
CA ARG A 308 -3.60 7.74 4.61
C ARG A 308 -3.67 8.89 5.62
N GLN A 309 -4.22 10.04 5.22
CA GLN A 309 -4.37 11.21 6.09
C GLN A 309 -5.24 10.86 7.30
N ARG A 310 -6.41 10.27 7.07
CA ARG A 310 -7.33 9.85 8.14
C ARG A 310 -6.69 8.85 9.11
N TYR A 311 -5.94 7.89 8.59
CA TYR A 311 -5.24 6.91 9.41
C TYR A 311 -4.24 7.57 10.35
N PHE A 312 -3.42 8.51 9.84
CA PHE A 312 -2.40 9.16 10.65
C PHE A 312 -2.93 10.30 11.53
N ASP A 313 -3.98 11.00 11.15
CA ASP A 313 -4.59 12.04 11.99
C ASP A 313 -5.14 11.48 13.30
N ARG A 314 -5.56 10.22 13.30
CA ARG A 314 -6.03 9.54 14.52
C ARG A 314 -4.93 9.24 15.55
N LEU A 315 -3.65 9.36 15.21
CA LEU A 315 -2.56 9.11 16.16
C LEU A 315 -2.59 10.05 17.37
N ALA A 316 -2.92 11.33 17.16
CA ALA A 316 -3.02 12.29 18.25
C ALA A 316 -4.14 11.90 19.24
N THR A 317 -5.33 11.59 18.70
CA THR A 317 -6.49 11.17 19.51
C THR A 317 -6.22 9.85 20.25
N LEU A 318 -5.59 8.86 19.58
CA LEU A 318 -5.20 7.62 20.24
C LEU A 318 -4.24 7.86 21.41
N ARG A 319 -3.27 8.76 21.23
CA ARG A 319 -2.33 9.09 22.31
C ARG A 319 -3.01 9.74 23.50
N GLU A 320 -3.97 10.65 23.26
CA GLU A 320 -4.79 11.24 24.32
C GLU A 320 -5.63 10.19 25.06
N GLN A 321 -6.27 9.27 24.32
CA GLN A 321 -7.06 8.19 24.92
C GLN A 321 -6.19 7.26 25.76
N VAL A 322 -5.04 6.84 25.25
CA VAL A 322 -4.07 6.03 26.00
C VAL A 322 -3.62 6.75 27.28
N ASN A 323 -3.26 8.03 27.20
CA ASN A 323 -2.85 8.80 28.37
C ASN A 323 -3.97 8.92 29.41
N THR A 324 -5.22 9.14 28.98
CA THR A 324 -6.38 9.23 29.89
C THR A 324 -6.62 7.91 30.62
N LEU A 325 -6.56 6.77 29.91
CA LEU A 325 -6.73 5.46 30.56
C LEU A 325 -5.54 5.09 31.44
N ALA A 326 -4.34 5.59 31.14
CA ALA A 326 -3.14 5.38 31.93
C ALA A 326 -3.15 6.13 33.29
N GLU A 327 -4.09 7.05 33.54
CA GLU A 327 -4.29 7.68 34.86
C GLU A 327 -4.81 6.68 35.91
N ASP A 328 -5.64 5.69 35.49
CA ASP A 328 -6.11 4.59 36.34
C ASP A 328 -6.00 3.26 35.55
N PRO A 329 -4.79 2.75 35.37
CA PRO A 329 -4.54 1.65 34.43
C PRO A 329 -5.17 0.33 34.90
N ASP A 330 -5.23 0.07 36.20
CA ASP A 330 -5.75 -1.20 36.71
C ASP A 330 -7.26 -1.37 36.45
N ARG A 331 -7.99 -0.26 36.42
CA ARG A 331 -9.42 -0.24 36.13
C ARG A 331 -9.73 -0.48 34.65
N HIS A 332 -8.82 -0.06 33.76
CA HIS A 332 -9.03 0.01 32.32
C HIS A 332 -8.04 -0.84 31.51
N LEU A 333 -7.36 -1.77 32.16
CA LEU A 333 -6.19 -2.46 31.59
C LEU A 333 -6.43 -3.15 30.24
N PRO A 334 -7.55 -3.90 30.00
CA PRO A 334 -7.80 -4.50 28.70
C PRO A 334 -8.00 -3.46 27.59
N GLU A 335 -8.73 -2.40 27.86
CA GLU A 335 -8.97 -1.34 26.88
C GLU A 335 -7.72 -0.50 26.63
N LEU A 336 -6.99 -0.16 27.70
CA LEU A 336 -5.70 0.52 27.61
C LEU A 336 -4.72 -0.26 26.72
N LEU A 337 -4.59 -1.56 26.93
CA LEU A 337 -3.71 -2.42 26.14
C LEU A 337 -4.13 -2.48 24.68
N ARG A 338 -5.42 -2.59 24.40
CA ARG A 338 -5.97 -2.57 23.04
C ARG A 338 -5.64 -1.27 22.30
N LEU A 339 -5.89 -0.12 22.93
CA LEU A 339 -5.61 1.19 22.33
C LEU A 339 -4.10 1.45 22.23
N HIS A 340 -3.32 1.01 23.20
CA HIS A 340 -1.88 1.10 23.17
C HIS A 340 -1.27 0.29 22.00
N ARG A 341 -1.77 -0.94 21.76
CA ARG A 341 -1.35 -1.74 20.58
C ARG A 341 -1.67 -1.02 19.28
N MET A 342 -2.88 -0.43 19.14
CA MET A 342 -3.24 0.38 17.98
C MET A 342 -2.31 1.57 17.80
N LEU A 343 -1.97 2.29 18.86
CA LEU A 343 -1.01 3.41 18.84
C LEU A 343 0.37 2.94 18.38
N THR A 344 0.84 1.81 18.90
CA THR A 344 2.15 1.22 18.55
C THR A 344 2.22 0.84 17.08
N VAL A 345 1.22 0.11 16.58
CA VAL A 345 1.15 -0.31 15.17
C VAL A 345 1.08 0.90 14.24
N ARG A 346 0.20 1.87 14.51
CA ARG A 346 0.11 3.08 13.68
C ARG A 346 1.39 3.92 13.70
N SER A 347 2.09 3.97 14.83
CA SER A 347 3.37 4.65 14.93
C SER A 347 4.44 3.96 14.08
N ALA A 348 4.46 2.62 14.07
CA ALA A 348 5.36 1.84 13.22
C ALA A 348 5.10 2.07 11.72
N VAL A 349 3.83 2.02 11.31
CA VAL A 349 3.41 2.30 9.91
C VAL A 349 3.73 3.75 9.51
N GLN A 350 3.58 4.72 10.44
CA GLN A 350 3.95 6.11 10.16
C GLN A 350 5.45 6.30 9.96
N CYS A 351 6.29 5.59 10.72
CA CYS A 351 7.74 5.60 10.55
C CYS A 351 8.13 5.06 9.17
N GLU A 352 7.52 3.97 8.71
CA GLU A 352 7.73 3.44 7.36
C GLU A 352 7.39 4.47 6.29
N HIS A 353 6.25 5.14 6.44
CA HIS A 353 5.79 6.12 5.46
C HIS A 353 6.70 7.36 5.35
N ARG A 354 7.22 7.87 6.49
CA ARG A 354 7.93 9.16 6.54
C ARG A 354 9.37 9.11 6.05
N THR A 355 10.04 7.94 6.09
CA THR A 355 11.49 7.90 5.92
C THR A 355 11.97 6.82 4.97
N TYR A 356 12.84 7.22 4.02
CA TYR A 356 13.73 6.29 3.31
C TYR A 356 14.80 5.67 4.23
N ALA A 357 14.95 6.16 5.47
CA ALA A 357 15.89 5.67 6.47
C ALA A 357 15.12 5.13 7.70
N PHE A 358 14.20 4.20 7.47
CA PHE A 358 13.37 3.57 8.51
C PHE A 358 14.21 3.04 9.69
N ALA A 359 15.35 2.41 9.42
CA ALA A 359 16.25 1.90 10.44
C ALA A 359 16.70 2.97 11.47
N ALA A 360 16.80 4.23 11.06
CA ALA A 360 17.18 5.33 11.96
C ALA A 360 16.06 5.72 12.94
N GLN A 361 14.80 5.40 12.65
CA GLN A 361 13.65 5.74 13.50
C GLN A 361 13.17 4.59 14.39
N LEU A 362 13.63 3.36 14.15
CA LEU A 362 13.31 2.21 15.00
C LEU A 362 13.55 2.46 16.49
N PRO A 363 14.62 3.17 16.93
CA PRO A 363 14.82 3.46 18.36
C PRO A 363 13.67 4.26 18.99
N GLU A 364 12.95 5.08 18.23
CA GLU A 364 11.82 5.88 18.72
C GLU A 364 10.58 5.02 19.02
N LEU A 365 10.48 3.84 18.40
CA LEU A 365 9.38 2.89 18.60
C LEU A 365 9.62 1.96 19.79
N GLN A 366 10.87 1.74 20.20
CA GLN A 366 11.21 0.80 21.27
C GLN A 366 10.41 1.02 22.56
N PRO A 367 10.24 2.28 23.08
CA PRO A 367 9.44 2.50 24.29
C PRO A 367 8.00 2.02 24.17
N LEU A 368 7.36 2.18 22.99
CA LEU A 368 5.98 1.72 22.79
C LEU A 368 5.85 0.20 22.86
N PHE A 369 6.79 -0.54 22.26
CA PHE A 369 6.78 -2.00 22.34
C PHE A 369 7.09 -2.51 23.76
N ASP A 370 8.00 -1.85 24.47
CA ASP A 370 8.35 -2.22 25.86
C ASP A 370 7.18 -1.94 26.81
N GLU A 371 6.53 -0.78 26.70
CA GLU A 371 5.33 -0.43 27.49
C GLU A 371 4.17 -1.40 27.21
N GLY A 372 3.94 -1.79 25.95
CA GLY A 372 2.93 -2.77 25.59
C GLY A 372 3.12 -4.09 26.33
N VAL A 373 4.36 -4.60 26.40
CA VAL A 373 4.67 -5.83 27.13
C VAL A 373 4.47 -5.66 28.63
N GLU A 374 4.83 -4.50 29.20
CA GLU A 374 4.62 -4.24 30.65
C GLU A 374 3.12 -4.22 30.98
N LEU A 375 2.31 -3.56 30.16
CA LEU A 375 0.84 -3.57 30.33
C LEU A 375 0.26 -4.99 30.21
N ALA A 376 0.76 -5.79 29.26
CA ALA A 376 0.30 -7.17 29.07
C ALA A 376 0.70 -8.08 30.26
N ARG A 377 1.89 -7.90 30.84
CA ARG A 377 2.33 -8.60 32.05
C ARG A 377 1.44 -8.25 33.27
N ARG A 378 1.02 -6.98 33.38
CA ARG A 378 0.09 -6.58 34.43
C ARG A 378 -1.28 -7.25 34.25
N LEU A 379 -1.76 -7.36 33.00
CA LEU A 379 -3.01 -8.07 32.71
C LEU A 379 -2.90 -9.55 33.07
N ASP A 380 -1.80 -10.22 32.68
CA ASP A 380 -1.55 -11.62 33.01
C ASP A 380 -1.49 -11.88 34.52
N ALA A 381 -0.86 -10.97 35.28
CA ALA A 381 -0.84 -11.06 36.73
C ALA A 381 -2.21 -10.88 37.39
N HIS A 382 -3.13 -10.11 36.77
CA HIS A 382 -4.49 -9.86 37.28
C HIS A 382 -5.48 -10.95 36.86
N ASP A 383 -5.40 -11.39 35.60
CA ASP A 383 -6.26 -12.41 35.00
C ASP A 383 -5.43 -13.30 34.07
N PRO A 384 -4.80 -14.37 34.60
CA PRO A 384 -3.98 -15.26 33.81
C PRO A 384 -4.72 -15.94 32.63
N ALA A 385 -6.03 -16.13 32.76
CA ALA A 385 -6.82 -16.82 31.72
C ALA A 385 -6.94 -15.97 30.44
N ALA A 386 -7.08 -14.65 30.58
CA ALA A 386 -7.12 -13.72 29.45
C ALA A 386 -5.74 -13.12 29.15
N GLY A 387 -4.91 -12.92 30.17
CA GLY A 387 -3.63 -12.23 30.11
C GLY A 387 -2.53 -12.99 29.39
N SER A 388 -2.39 -14.30 29.63
CA SER A 388 -1.30 -15.10 29.06
C SER A 388 -1.35 -15.12 27.52
N ARG A 389 -2.54 -15.25 26.94
CA ARG A 389 -2.71 -15.17 25.49
C ARG A 389 -2.32 -13.79 24.96
N THR A 390 -2.81 -12.73 25.59
CA THR A 390 -2.52 -11.36 25.18
C THR A 390 -1.04 -11.01 25.34
N LEU A 391 -0.41 -11.48 26.44
CA LEU A 391 1.03 -11.32 26.65
C LEU A 391 1.83 -12.02 25.56
N ALA A 392 1.43 -13.24 25.16
CA ALA A 392 2.09 -13.95 24.07
C ALA A 392 2.00 -13.17 22.73
N GLU A 393 0.83 -12.58 22.42
CA GLU A 393 0.62 -11.77 21.21
C GLU A 393 1.52 -10.51 21.21
N VAL A 394 1.58 -9.79 22.32
CA VAL A 394 2.42 -8.57 22.44
C VAL A 394 3.90 -8.88 22.45
N LEU A 395 4.32 -10.03 23.01
CA LEU A 395 5.70 -10.51 22.94
C LEU A 395 6.09 -10.86 21.49
N ILE A 396 5.18 -11.47 20.71
CA ILE A 396 5.39 -11.73 19.28
C ILE A 396 5.54 -10.40 18.52
N ASP A 397 4.66 -9.42 18.75
CA ASP A 397 4.78 -8.09 18.14
C ASP A 397 6.16 -7.46 18.44
N ARG A 398 6.62 -7.51 19.71
CA ARG A 398 7.94 -6.99 20.10
C ARG A 398 9.10 -7.81 19.53
N SER A 399 8.95 -9.12 19.40
CA SER A 399 9.94 -9.97 18.76
C SER A 399 10.13 -9.60 17.29
N THR A 400 9.04 -9.42 16.54
CA THR A 400 9.12 -8.99 15.14
C THR A 400 9.74 -7.60 15.00
N PHE A 401 9.38 -6.66 15.89
CA PHE A 401 10.02 -5.34 15.96
C PHE A 401 11.52 -5.42 16.22
N ARG A 402 11.94 -6.22 17.22
CA ARG A 402 13.35 -6.42 17.56
C ARG A 402 14.13 -7.05 16.42
N THR A 403 13.49 -7.93 15.67
CA THR A 403 14.07 -8.52 14.44
C THR A 403 14.27 -7.43 13.38
N ALA A 404 13.28 -6.55 13.16
CA ALA A 404 13.41 -5.40 12.25
C ALA A 404 14.52 -4.41 12.69
N ALA A 405 14.77 -4.33 13.99
CA ALA A 405 15.86 -3.54 14.59
C ALA A 405 17.20 -4.30 14.65
N CYS A 406 17.32 -5.46 14.01
CA CYS A 406 18.51 -6.35 14.02
C CYS A 406 18.97 -6.75 15.44
N ARG A 407 18.04 -6.85 16.40
CA ARG A 407 18.31 -7.28 17.79
C ARG A 407 17.88 -8.74 17.97
N PHE A 408 18.48 -9.63 17.21
CA PHE A 408 17.99 -11.02 17.05
C PHE A 408 18.00 -11.82 18.36
N ASP A 409 19.00 -11.68 19.23
CA ASP A 409 19.03 -12.37 20.53
C ASP A 409 17.86 -11.96 21.43
N ALA A 410 17.57 -10.66 21.49
CA ALA A 410 16.47 -10.14 22.28
C ALA A 410 15.11 -10.54 21.67
N ALA A 411 15.02 -10.58 20.33
CA ALA A 411 13.84 -11.04 19.62
C ALA A 411 13.56 -12.54 19.91
N LEU A 412 14.61 -13.36 19.90
CA LEU A 412 14.54 -14.79 20.21
C LEU A 412 14.06 -15.04 21.65
N GLY A 413 14.52 -14.20 22.60
CA GLY A 413 14.05 -14.26 23.99
C GLY A 413 12.55 -14.04 24.12
N ASP A 414 12.03 -12.98 23.49
CA ASP A 414 10.59 -12.67 23.49
C ASP A 414 9.77 -13.79 22.82
N PHE A 415 10.25 -14.30 21.67
CA PHE A 415 9.53 -15.29 20.92
C PHE A 415 9.43 -16.63 21.70
N ARG A 416 10.51 -17.04 22.38
CA ARG A 416 10.50 -18.21 23.25
C ARG A 416 9.56 -18.04 24.44
N GLU A 417 9.58 -16.88 25.10
CA GLU A 417 8.64 -16.59 26.19
C GLU A 417 7.19 -16.70 25.69
N ALA A 418 6.88 -16.16 24.50
CA ALA A 418 5.55 -16.26 23.89
C ALA A 418 5.13 -17.71 23.59
N LEU A 419 6.03 -18.56 23.09
CA LEU A 419 5.74 -19.99 22.87
C LEU A 419 5.50 -20.74 24.18
N GLY A 420 6.25 -20.44 25.24
CA GLY A 420 6.04 -21.01 26.57
C GLY A 420 4.66 -20.70 27.15
N LEU A 421 4.19 -19.44 26.98
CA LEU A 421 2.84 -19.04 27.38
C LEU A 421 1.73 -19.76 26.59
N ARG A 422 2.02 -20.24 25.38
CA ARG A 422 1.12 -21.04 24.54
C ARG A 422 1.21 -22.54 24.79
N GLY A 423 2.17 -22.98 25.61
CA GLY A 423 2.43 -24.41 25.85
C GLY A 423 3.09 -25.12 24.65
N GLU A 424 3.83 -24.39 23.82
CA GLU A 424 4.47 -24.88 22.59
C GLU A 424 6.00 -25.01 22.71
N ASP A 425 6.53 -25.07 23.92
CA ASP A 425 7.98 -25.10 24.25
C ASP A 425 8.66 -26.48 24.03
N HIS A 426 8.35 -27.20 22.97
CA HIS A 426 8.93 -28.55 22.78
C HIS A 426 9.91 -28.66 21.63
#